data_d145a1c0ee3e3607685d6ac47c60e95c
#
_entry.id   d145a1c0ee3e3607685d6ac47c60e95c
#
_cell.length_a   1.000
_cell.length_b   1.000
_cell.length_c   1.000
_cell.angle_alpha   90.00
_cell.angle_beta   90.00
_cell.angle_gamma   90.00
#
_symmetry.space_group_name_H-M   'P 1'
#
loop_
_entity.id
_entity.type
_entity.pdbx_description
1 polymer ?
#
loop_
_entity_poly.entity_id
_entity_poly.type
_entity_poly.pdbx_seq_one_letter_code
_entity_poly.pdbx_strand_id
1 'polypeptide(L)'
;MTSEPTTGRIRPATPDDVPEILAMIRDLAEYERSLHEVEITDRQLTALLFGGTPEAPGVAATTPNGAPAAYAHVVEHPDAERGTRLGAFALWFLNTSTWTGTHGVYLEDLYVRPELRGSGYGKRLLQALARLCQERGYRRLEWWVLDWNEPALGFYRTLGALPMDEWTVHRVTGDDLAALAAGAEG
;
A
#
# COMPACT_ATOMS: atom_id res chain seq x y z
N MET A 1 -25.44 -18.17 -22.82
CA MET A 1 -24.02 -18.40 -22.48
C MET A 1 -23.62 -17.24 -21.59
N THR A 2 -23.68 -17.41 -20.27
CA THR A 2 -23.16 -16.45 -19.31
C THR A 2 -21.64 -16.62 -19.33
N SER A 3 -20.93 -15.64 -19.94
CA SER A 3 -19.46 -15.58 -19.82
C SER A 3 -19.15 -15.47 -18.33
N GLU A 4 -18.37 -16.43 -17.80
CA GLU A 4 -17.79 -16.26 -16.47
C GLU A 4 -17.04 -14.92 -16.42
N PRO A 5 -17.19 -14.13 -15.35
CA PRO A 5 -16.44 -12.90 -15.24
C PRO A 5 -14.97 -13.22 -15.27
N THR A 6 -14.25 -12.69 -16.27
CA THR A 6 -12.81 -12.90 -16.43
C THR A 6 -12.12 -12.33 -15.21
N THR A 7 -11.72 -13.20 -14.31
CA THR A 7 -11.17 -12.82 -13.00
C THR A 7 -9.71 -12.41 -13.19
N GLY A 8 -9.40 -11.14 -13.00
CA GLY A 8 -8.03 -10.62 -13.12
C GLY A 8 -7.02 -11.42 -12.28
N ARG A 9 -5.78 -11.55 -12.76
CA ARG A 9 -4.69 -12.29 -12.11
C ARG A 9 -4.00 -11.41 -11.07
N ILE A 10 -3.82 -11.91 -9.85
CA ILE A 10 -2.99 -11.26 -8.83
C ILE A 10 -1.54 -11.74 -8.97
N ARG A 11 -0.60 -10.80 -8.96
CA ARG A 11 0.84 -11.05 -8.95
C ARG A 11 1.61 -9.96 -8.21
N PRO A 12 2.86 -10.20 -7.81
CA PRO A 12 3.77 -9.12 -7.42
C PRO A 12 3.93 -8.12 -8.56
N ALA A 13 4.13 -6.84 -8.20
CA ALA A 13 4.43 -5.79 -9.15
C ALA A 13 5.82 -6.00 -9.79
N THR A 14 5.99 -5.45 -10.98
CA THR A 14 7.25 -5.35 -11.73
C THR A 14 7.57 -3.87 -11.99
N PRO A 15 8.81 -3.50 -12.37
CA PRO A 15 9.13 -2.12 -12.70
C PRO A 15 8.24 -1.50 -13.79
N ASP A 16 7.75 -2.31 -14.73
CA ASP A 16 6.85 -1.85 -15.80
C ASP A 16 5.46 -1.44 -15.31
N ASP A 17 5.10 -1.80 -14.08
CA ASP A 17 3.82 -1.45 -13.48
C ASP A 17 3.83 -0.08 -12.75
N VAL A 18 5.02 0.47 -12.52
CA VAL A 18 5.21 1.71 -11.74
C VAL A 18 4.37 2.88 -12.25
N PRO A 19 4.31 3.19 -13.54
CA PRO A 19 3.49 4.30 -14.03
C PRO A 19 2.01 4.13 -13.72
N GLU A 20 1.47 2.91 -13.84
CA GLU A 20 0.06 2.64 -13.54
C GLU A 20 -0.21 2.63 -12.03
N ILE A 21 0.71 2.10 -11.21
CA ILE A 21 0.60 2.17 -9.74
C ILE A 21 0.61 3.62 -9.29
N LEU A 22 1.52 4.47 -9.82
CA LEU A 22 1.57 5.89 -9.48
C LEU A 22 0.29 6.63 -9.88
N ALA A 23 -0.29 6.31 -11.04
CA ALA A 23 -1.58 6.85 -11.42
C ALA A 23 -2.68 6.47 -10.42
N MET A 24 -2.73 5.20 -9.99
CA MET A 24 -3.70 4.73 -9.01
C MET A 24 -3.48 5.30 -7.60
N ILE A 25 -2.22 5.60 -7.20
CA ILE A 25 -1.92 6.33 -5.96
C ILE A 25 -2.53 7.73 -6.02
N ARG A 26 -2.39 8.44 -7.15
CA ARG A 26 -3.01 9.75 -7.34
C ARG A 26 -4.54 9.70 -7.32
N ASP A 27 -5.13 8.70 -7.97
CA ASP A 27 -6.58 8.48 -7.95
C ASP A 27 -7.09 8.21 -6.52
N LEU A 28 -6.32 7.46 -5.71
CA LEU A 28 -6.63 7.21 -4.30
C LEU A 28 -6.56 8.49 -3.48
N ALA A 29 -5.48 9.26 -3.65
CA ALA A 29 -5.29 10.53 -2.95
C ALA A 29 -6.37 11.58 -3.33
N GLU A 30 -6.83 11.59 -4.59
CA GLU A 30 -7.97 12.41 -5.02
C GLU A 30 -9.26 11.99 -4.28
N TYR A 31 -9.52 10.67 -4.21
CA TYR A 31 -10.65 10.14 -3.45
C TYR A 31 -10.58 10.54 -1.97
N GLU A 32 -9.40 10.53 -1.38
CA GLU A 32 -9.12 10.91 0.01
C GLU A 32 -9.00 12.42 0.23
N ARG A 33 -9.14 13.24 -0.83
CA ARG A 33 -9.06 14.72 -0.82
C ARG A 33 -7.68 15.27 -0.45
N SER A 34 -6.64 14.48 -0.67
CA SER A 34 -5.23 14.78 -0.34
C SER A 34 -4.31 14.75 -1.56
N LEU A 35 -4.83 14.90 -2.77
CA LEU A 35 -4.02 14.88 -4.01
C LEU A 35 -2.86 15.88 -3.97
N HIS A 36 -3.03 17.03 -3.30
CA HIS A 36 -2.00 18.05 -3.14
C HIS A 36 -0.80 17.63 -2.28
N GLU A 37 -0.93 16.52 -1.53
CA GLU A 37 0.14 15.95 -0.71
C GLU A 37 0.99 14.92 -1.48
N VAL A 38 0.58 14.56 -2.71
CA VAL A 38 1.29 13.53 -3.52
C VAL A 38 2.49 14.14 -4.22
N GLU A 39 3.66 13.91 -3.66
CA GLU A 39 4.96 14.39 -4.19
C GLU A 39 5.78 13.27 -4.84
N ILE A 40 5.38 12.00 -4.66
CA ILE A 40 6.14 10.86 -5.17
C ILE A 40 6.22 10.85 -6.70
N THR A 41 7.41 10.55 -7.21
CA THR A 41 7.72 10.39 -8.64
C THR A 41 7.86 8.92 -9.01
N ASP A 42 7.78 8.58 -10.32
CA ASP A 42 8.05 7.22 -10.84
C ASP A 42 9.40 6.67 -10.35
N ARG A 43 10.42 7.50 -10.33
CA ARG A 43 11.76 7.12 -9.89
C ARG A 43 11.79 6.78 -8.40
N GLN A 44 11.14 7.58 -7.56
CA GLN A 44 11.04 7.33 -6.12
C GLN A 44 10.24 6.06 -5.84
N LEU A 45 9.11 5.87 -6.53
CA LEU A 45 8.30 4.66 -6.39
C LEU A 45 9.05 3.41 -6.88
N THR A 46 9.81 3.52 -7.98
CA THR A 46 10.67 2.42 -8.45
C THR A 46 11.71 2.04 -7.40
N ALA A 47 12.41 3.02 -6.82
CA ALA A 47 13.41 2.76 -5.78
C ALA A 47 12.76 2.18 -4.50
N LEU A 48 11.59 2.67 -4.11
CA LEU A 48 10.84 2.18 -2.96
C LEU A 48 10.49 0.69 -3.09
N LEU A 49 10.03 0.27 -4.28
CA LEU A 49 9.53 -1.08 -4.53
C LEU A 49 10.60 -2.08 -4.96
N PHE A 50 11.67 -1.62 -5.62
CA PHE A 50 12.66 -2.53 -6.23
C PHE A 50 14.08 -2.31 -5.73
N GLY A 51 14.28 -1.35 -4.84
CA GLY A 51 15.59 -0.98 -4.33
C GLY A 51 16.36 -0.08 -5.30
N GLY A 52 17.56 0.26 -4.92
CA GLY A 52 18.43 1.14 -5.69
C GLY A 52 19.26 2.04 -4.77
N THR A 53 20.19 2.77 -5.35
CA THR A 53 21.00 3.76 -4.62
C THR A 53 20.24 5.07 -4.59
N PRO A 54 20.00 5.70 -3.43
CA PRO A 54 19.48 7.05 -3.37
C PRO A 54 20.45 7.99 -4.11
N GLU A 55 20.00 8.65 -5.17
CA GLU A 55 20.88 9.51 -5.98
C GLU A 55 21.01 10.93 -5.42
N ALA A 56 20.27 11.25 -4.36
CA ALA A 56 20.33 12.55 -3.71
C ALA A 56 20.22 12.40 -2.20
N PRO A 57 20.94 13.23 -1.41
CA PRO A 57 20.73 13.30 0.03
C PRO A 57 19.27 13.64 0.35
N GLY A 58 18.66 12.93 1.29
CA GLY A 58 17.28 13.14 1.71
C GLY A 58 16.23 12.38 0.90
N VAL A 59 16.58 11.65 -0.15
CA VAL A 59 15.66 10.75 -0.87
C VAL A 59 15.93 9.31 -0.40
N ALA A 60 15.41 8.96 0.76
CA ALA A 60 15.50 7.61 1.29
C ALA A 60 14.36 6.77 0.69
N ALA A 61 14.59 6.20 -0.48
CA ALA A 61 13.65 5.26 -1.09
C ALA A 61 13.99 3.79 -0.79
N THR A 62 15.05 3.54 -0.04
CA THR A 62 15.50 2.20 0.33
C THR A 62 15.79 2.12 1.82
N THR A 63 15.81 0.91 2.35
CA THR A 63 16.29 0.64 3.70
C THR A 63 17.79 0.95 3.83
N PRO A 64 18.36 1.13 5.05
CA PRO A 64 19.78 1.43 5.23
C PRO A 64 20.74 0.43 4.58
N ASN A 65 20.31 -0.81 4.32
CA ASN A 65 21.10 -1.85 3.65
C ASN A 65 20.81 -1.94 2.14
N GLY A 66 20.07 -1.00 1.55
CA GLY A 66 19.76 -0.95 0.12
C GLY A 66 18.63 -1.87 -0.35
N ALA A 67 17.98 -2.59 0.56
CA ALA A 67 16.83 -3.40 0.20
C ALA A 67 15.59 -2.53 -0.10
N PRO A 68 14.60 -3.05 -0.85
CA PRO A 68 13.31 -2.38 -1.01
C PRO A 68 12.68 -2.05 0.34
N ALA A 69 12.04 -0.88 0.44
CA ALA A 69 11.35 -0.46 1.65
C ALA A 69 9.89 -0.89 1.68
N ALA A 70 9.31 -1.16 0.51
CA ALA A 70 7.94 -1.61 0.34
C ALA A 70 7.81 -2.63 -0.79
N TYR A 71 6.62 -3.22 -0.88
CA TYR A 71 6.26 -4.22 -1.88
C TYR A 71 4.88 -3.88 -2.45
N ALA A 72 4.60 -4.32 -3.67
CA ALA A 72 3.27 -4.18 -4.23
C ALA A 72 2.77 -5.48 -4.86
N HIS A 73 1.47 -5.73 -4.73
CA HIS A 73 0.73 -6.70 -5.50
C HIS A 73 -0.26 -5.96 -6.40
N VAL A 74 -0.41 -6.43 -7.61
CA VAL A 74 -1.30 -5.84 -8.61
C VAL A 74 -2.31 -6.87 -9.12
N VAL A 75 -3.43 -6.39 -9.62
CA VAL A 75 -4.42 -7.19 -10.35
C VAL A 75 -4.32 -6.85 -11.82
N GLU A 76 -3.86 -7.81 -12.64
CA GLU A 76 -3.89 -7.68 -14.10
C GLU A 76 -5.34 -7.64 -14.57
N HIS A 77 -5.67 -6.63 -15.36
CA HIS A 77 -7.00 -6.51 -15.94
C HIS A 77 -7.09 -7.35 -17.22
N PRO A 78 -8.16 -8.15 -17.40
CA PRO A 78 -8.30 -9.00 -18.58
C PRO A 78 -8.49 -8.24 -19.89
N ASP A 79 -9.02 -7.00 -19.83
CA ASP A 79 -9.30 -6.16 -21.00
C ASP A 79 -8.19 -5.14 -21.25
N ALA A 80 -7.02 -5.60 -21.71
CA ALA A 80 -5.90 -4.75 -22.09
C ALA A 80 -6.22 -3.73 -23.22
N GLU A 81 -7.37 -3.86 -23.88
CA GLU A 81 -7.82 -2.96 -24.96
C GLU A 81 -8.12 -1.52 -24.50
N ARG A 82 -8.25 -1.29 -23.19
CA ARG A 82 -8.53 0.05 -22.63
C ARG A 82 -7.28 0.87 -22.29
N GLY A 83 -6.10 0.40 -22.67
CA GLY A 83 -4.84 1.10 -22.38
C GLY A 83 -4.36 1.04 -20.93
N THR A 84 -5.10 0.38 -20.04
CA THR A 84 -4.73 0.11 -18.65
C THR A 84 -4.60 -1.39 -18.45
N ARG A 85 -3.45 -1.85 -17.94
CA ARG A 85 -3.20 -3.27 -17.66
C ARG A 85 -3.65 -3.67 -16.25
N LEU A 86 -3.72 -2.72 -15.33
CA LEU A 86 -3.95 -2.95 -13.91
C LEU A 86 -5.33 -2.45 -13.48
N GLY A 87 -6.10 -3.32 -12.81
CA GLY A 87 -7.41 -2.98 -12.25
C GLY A 87 -7.38 -2.59 -10.78
N ALA A 88 -6.33 -3.00 -10.05
CA ALA A 88 -6.17 -2.72 -8.62
C ALA A 88 -4.73 -2.93 -8.18
N PHE A 89 -4.37 -2.35 -7.04
CA PHE A 89 -3.09 -2.63 -6.38
C PHE A 89 -3.24 -2.63 -4.85
N ALA A 90 -2.26 -3.26 -4.20
CA ALA A 90 -1.99 -3.17 -2.76
C ALA A 90 -0.51 -2.90 -2.57
N LEU A 91 -0.17 -1.79 -1.92
CA LEU A 91 1.20 -1.45 -1.51
C LEU A 91 1.34 -1.73 -0.02
N TRP A 92 2.41 -2.38 0.39
CA TRP A 92 2.59 -2.84 1.75
C TRP A 92 4.06 -2.95 2.13
N PHE A 93 4.32 -2.95 3.44
CA PHE A 93 5.65 -3.15 4.01
C PHE A 93 5.59 -3.99 5.28
N LEU A 94 6.74 -4.34 5.84
CA LEU A 94 6.81 -5.11 7.08
C LEU A 94 6.92 -4.16 8.28
N ASN A 95 6.01 -4.33 9.24
CA ASN A 95 6.19 -3.80 10.58
C ASN A 95 6.67 -4.91 11.53
N THR A 96 6.99 -4.57 12.77
CA THR A 96 7.54 -5.52 13.75
C THR A 96 6.77 -5.44 15.06
N SER A 97 6.49 -6.59 15.65
CA SER A 97 5.95 -6.67 17.00
C SER A 97 7.00 -7.26 17.94
N THR A 98 7.47 -6.45 18.88
CA THR A 98 8.36 -6.93 19.95
C THR A 98 7.65 -7.86 20.93
N TRP A 99 6.33 -7.79 21.04
CA TRP A 99 5.54 -8.65 21.91
C TRP A 99 5.44 -10.08 21.39
N THR A 100 5.41 -10.24 20.08
CA THR A 100 5.31 -11.56 19.45
C THR A 100 6.63 -12.04 18.85
N GLY A 101 7.66 -11.18 18.82
CA GLY A 101 8.98 -11.51 18.25
C GLY A 101 8.94 -11.78 16.75
N THR A 102 7.96 -11.25 16.01
CA THR A 102 7.79 -11.50 14.58
C THR A 102 7.33 -10.25 13.83
N HIS A 103 7.37 -10.33 12.51
CA HIS A 103 6.83 -9.29 11.64
C HIS A 103 5.30 -9.34 11.54
N GLY A 104 4.73 -8.25 11.07
CA GLY A 104 3.43 -8.13 10.48
C GLY A 104 3.52 -7.51 9.10
N VAL A 105 2.46 -7.60 8.33
CA VAL A 105 2.28 -6.84 7.10
C VAL A 105 1.49 -5.58 7.44
N TYR A 106 2.04 -4.43 7.06
CA TYR A 106 1.31 -3.16 7.08
C TYR A 106 0.93 -2.80 5.64
N LEU A 107 -0.36 -2.71 5.38
CA LEU A 107 -0.91 -2.29 4.10
C LEU A 107 -0.99 -0.76 4.10
N GLU A 108 -0.21 -0.11 3.23
CA GLU A 108 -0.21 1.34 3.07
C GLU A 108 -1.37 1.77 2.19
N ASP A 109 -1.44 1.24 0.97
CA ASP A 109 -2.48 1.57 -0.01
C ASP A 109 -3.23 0.34 -0.48
N LEU A 110 -4.55 0.45 -0.59
CA LEU A 110 -5.42 -0.49 -1.28
C LEU A 110 -6.36 0.27 -2.21
N TYR A 111 -6.18 0.09 -3.49
CA TYR A 111 -7.03 0.76 -4.47
C TYR A 111 -7.58 -0.21 -5.51
N VAL A 112 -8.84 -0.02 -5.85
CA VAL A 112 -9.53 -0.69 -6.97
C VAL A 112 -10.13 0.41 -7.83
N ARG A 113 -9.85 0.37 -9.14
CA ARG A 113 -10.44 1.33 -10.09
C ARG A 113 -11.96 1.38 -9.92
N PRO A 114 -12.58 2.57 -9.95
CA PRO A 114 -14.01 2.73 -9.65
C PRO A 114 -14.93 1.81 -10.45
N GLU A 115 -14.65 1.63 -11.74
CA GLU A 115 -15.42 0.77 -12.65
C GLU A 115 -15.29 -0.73 -12.36
N LEU A 116 -14.30 -1.12 -11.55
CA LEU A 116 -14.05 -2.50 -11.14
C LEU A 116 -14.38 -2.77 -9.67
N ARG A 117 -14.91 -1.77 -8.97
CA ARG A 117 -15.39 -1.97 -7.59
C ARG A 117 -16.55 -2.95 -7.58
N GLY A 118 -16.66 -3.73 -6.51
CA GLY A 118 -17.65 -4.82 -6.43
C GLY A 118 -17.24 -6.13 -7.11
N SER A 119 -16.14 -6.15 -7.91
CA SER A 119 -15.60 -7.36 -8.55
C SER A 119 -14.85 -8.31 -7.60
N GLY A 120 -14.66 -7.90 -6.35
CA GLY A 120 -13.93 -8.70 -5.35
C GLY A 120 -12.41 -8.52 -5.36
N TYR A 121 -11.83 -7.64 -6.19
CA TYR A 121 -10.38 -7.45 -6.29
C TYR A 121 -9.75 -7.01 -4.97
N GLY A 122 -10.34 -6.07 -4.25
CA GLY A 122 -9.84 -5.65 -2.94
C GLY A 122 -9.78 -6.80 -1.94
N LYS A 123 -10.84 -7.61 -1.86
CA LYS A 123 -10.86 -8.81 -1.01
C LYS A 123 -9.77 -9.81 -1.39
N ARG A 124 -9.57 -10.05 -2.67
CA ARG A 124 -8.57 -10.99 -3.17
C ARG A 124 -7.14 -10.52 -2.89
N LEU A 125 -6.87 -9.22 -2.99
CA LEU A 125 -5.57 -8.63 -2.61
C LEU A 125 -5.31 -8.82 -1.11
N LEU A 126 -6.27 -8.50 -0.24
CA LEU A 126 -6.14 -8.73 1.20
C LEU A 126 -5.96 -10.22 1.54
N GLN A 127 -6.66 -11.11 0.84
CA GLN A 127 -6.47 -12.55 0.99
C GLN A 127 -5.07 -13.01 0.57
N ALA A 128 -4.48 -12.39 -0.47
CA ALA A 128 -3.10 -12.67 -0.87
C ALA A 128 -2.11 -12.25 0.23
N LEU A 129 -2.29 -11.07 0.82
CA LEU A 129 -1.47 -10.61 1.94
C LEU A 129 -1.66 -11.46 3.21
N ALA A 130 -2.88 -11.88 3.50
CA ALA A 130 -3.16 -12.78 4.62
C ALA A 130 -2.49 -14.16 4.44
N ARG A 131 -2.50 -14.71 3.22
CA ARG A 131 -1.75 -15.94 2.90
C ARG A 131 -0.26 -15.74 3.09
N LEU A 132 0.30 -14.63 2.58
CA LEU A 132 1.70 -14.28 2.81
C LEU A 132 2.05 -14.25 4.29
N CYS A 133 1.19 -13.66 5.13
CA CYS A 133 1.39 -13.67 6.58
C CYS A 133 1.47 -15.09 7.13
N GLN A 134 0.56 -15.97 6.73
CA GLN A 134 0.54 -17.37 7.19
C GLN A 134 1.76 -18.15 6.73
N GLU A 135 2.13 -18.04 5.45
CA GLU A 135 3.28 -18.73 4.85
C GLU A 135 4.62 -18.31 5.48
N ARG A 136 4.71 -17.05 5.91
CA ARG A 136 5.92 -16.47 6.50
C ARG A 136 5.92 -16.50 8.04
N GLY A 137 4.85 -16.94 8.68
CA GLY A 137 4.69 -16.91 10.12
C GLY A 137 4.51 -15.51 10.70
N TYR A 138 4.09 -14.55 9.88
CA TYR A 138 3.75 -13.20 10.33
C TYR A 138 2.40 -13.23 11.06
N ARG A 139 2.28 -12.47 12.15
CA ARG A 139 1.16 -12.66 13.07
C ARG A 139 0.07 -11.60 12.96
N ARG A 140 0.19 -10.61 12.06
CA ARG A 140 -0.80 -9.56 11.87
C ARG A 140 -0.75 -8.99 10.45
N LEU A 141 -1.90 -8.47 10.02
CA LEU A 141 -2.10 -7.65 8.85
C LEU A 141 -2.84 -6.40 9.30
N GLU A 142 -2.23 -5.23 9.16
CA GLU A 142 -2.71 -3.96 9.70
C GLU A 142 -2.78 -2.91 8.62
N TRP A 143 -3.68 -1.95 8.78
CA TRP A 143 -3.79 -0.75 7.93
C TRP A 143 -4.53 0.34 8.68
N TRP A 144 -4.42 1.56 8.16
CA TRP A 144 -5.26 2.66 8.60
C TRP A 144 -6.37 2.90 7.58
N VAL A 145 -7.46 3.50 8.05
CA VAL A 145 -8.59 3.91 7.22
C VAL A 145 -9.13 5.21 7.78
N LEU A 146 -9.50 6.13 6.89
CA LEU A 146 -10.10 7.39 7.30
C LEU A 146 -11.48 7.14 7.94
N ASP A 147 -11.73 7.75 9.09
CA ASP A 147 -12.94 7.53 9.89
C ASP A 147 -14.23 7.83 9.12
N TRP A 148 -14.18 8.75 8.15
CA TRP A 148 -15.31 9.06 7.30
C TRP A 148 -15.55 8.08 6.13
N ASN A 149 -14.61 7.17 5.88
CA ASN A 149 -14.70 6.23 4.74
C ASN A 149 -15.57 5.00 5.09
N GLU A 150 -16.87 5.26 5.31
CA GLU A 150 -17.84 4.23 5.66
C GLU A 150 -17.88 3.03 4.68
N PRO A 151 -17.74 3.21 3.35
CA PRO A 151 -17.68 2.06 2.44
C PRO A 151 -16.50 1.12 2.74
N ALA A 152 -15.31 1.68 3.02
CA ALA A 152 -14.13 0.89 3.37
C ALA A 152 -14.27 0.27 4.76
N LEU A 153 -14.75 1.01 5.75
CA LEU A 153 -15.03 0.49 7.10
C LEU A 153 -16.00 -0.69 7.06
N GLY A 154 -17.10 -0.55 6.31
CA GLY A 154 -18.06 -1.63 6.10
C GLY A 154 -17.43 -2.86 5.46
N PHE A 155 -16.62 -2.66 4.43
CA PHE A 155 -15.88 -3.73 3.75
C PHE A 155 -14.93 -4.46 4.70
N TYR A 156 -14.12 -3.74 5.48
CA TYR A 156 -13.16 -4.35 6.41
C TYR A 156 -13.85 -5.14 7.54
N ARG A 157 -14.99 -4.66 8.05
CA ARG A 157 -15.81 -5.42 9.02
C ARG A 157 -16.23 -6.79 8.47
N THR A 158 -16.56 -6.89 7.16
CA THR A 158 -16.92 -8.18 6.54
C THR A 158 -15.76 -9.17 6.46
N LEU A 159 -14.53 -8.71 6.64
CA LEU A 159 -13.32 -9.53 6.65
C LEU A 159 -12.89 -9.92 8.06
N GLY A 160 -13.59 -9.47 9.09
CA GLY A 160 -13.26 -9.72 10.48
C GLY A 160 -12.16 -8.81 11.04
N ALA A 161 -11.86 -7.69 10.36
CA ALA A 161 -10.93 -6.69 10.88
C ALA A 161 -11.58 -5.94 12.05
N LEU A 162 -10.81 -5.76 13.11
CA LEU A 162 -11.22 -5.04 14.32
C LEU A 162 -10.49 -3.69 14.38
N PRO A 163 -11.20 -2.59 14.68
CA PRO A 163 -10.56 -1.31 14.91
C PRO A 163 -9.71 -1.36 16.20
N MET A 164 -8.60 -0.62 16.20
CA MET A 164 -7.69 -0.52 17.34
C MET A 164 -7.93 0.81 18.07
N ASP A 165 -9.16 1.00 18.57
CA ASP A 165 -9.68 2.27 19.13
C ASP A 165 -8.93 2.75 20.38
N GLU A 166 -8.15 1.89 21.02
CA GLU A 166 -7.34 2.24 22.20
C GLU A 166 -6.02 2.94 21.83
N TRP A 167 -5.68 3.02 20.53
CA TRP A 167 -4.42 3.59 20.05
C TRP A 167 -4.66 4.86 19.26
N THR A 168 -3.93 5.92 19.62
CA THR A 168 -3.93 7.18 18.86
C THR A 168 -2.64 7.29 18.06
N VAL A 169 -2.76 7.55 16.77
CA VAL A 169 -1.61 7.77 15.88
C VAL A 169 -1.02 9.15 16.16
N HIS A 170 0.30 9.19 16.38
CA HIS A 170 1.05 10.43 16.52
C HIS A 170 2.04 10.53 15.35
N ARG A 171 2.17 11.74 14.78
CA ARG A 171 3.08 12.04 13.67
C ARG A 171 3.81 13.34 13.94
N VAL A 172 5.12 13.37 13.64
CA VAL A 172 5.93 14.58 13.64
C VAL A 172 6.49 14.75 12.22
N THR A 173 6.27 15.91 11.61
CA THR A 173 6.69 16.20 10.22
C THR A 173 7.19 17.65 10.11
N GLY A 174 7.79 17.99 8.95
CA GLY A 174 8.19 19.35 8.62
C GLY A 174 9.17 19.96 9.63
N ASP A 175 8.91 21.21 10.01
CA ASP A 175 9.77 21.99 10.92
C ASP A 175 9.84 21.38 12.32
N ASP A 176 8.76 20.76 12.80
CA ASP A 176 8.75 20.08 14.11
C ASP A 176 9.68 18.86 14.12
N LEU A 177 9.76 18.11 13.01
CA LEU A 177 10.71 17.01 12.88
C LEU A 177 12.15 17.50 12.89
N ALA A 178 12.43 18.61 12.19
CA ALA A 178 13.75 19.23 12.18
C ALA A 178 14.13 19.76 13.58
N ALA A 179 13.20 20.41 14.28
CA ALA A 179 13.42 20.89 15.64
C ALA A 179 13.69 19.75 16.64
N LEU A 180 12.94 18.64 16.52
CA LEU A 180 13.16 17.45 17.35
C LEU A 180 14.53 16.83 17.10
N ALA A 181 15.00 16.78 15.84
CA ALA A 181 16.30 16.28 15.47
C ALA A 181 17.45 17.15 16.05
N ALA A 182 17.32 18.48 15.95
CA ALA A 182 18.30 19.42 16.49
C ALA A 182 18.43 19.35 18.03
N GLY A 183 17.38 18.98 18.74
CA GLY A 183 17.38 18.79 20.19
C GLY A 183 18.13 17.53 20.66
N ALA A 184 18.52 16.63 19.76
CA ALA A 184 19.26 15.40 20.10
C ALA A 184 20.78 15.58 20.25
N GLU A 185 21.31 16.78 19.96
CA GLU A 185 22.75 17.11 20.05
C GLU A 185 23.16 17.74 21.39
N GLY A 186 22.28 17.69 22.40
CA GLY A 186 22.49 18.25 23.73
C GLY A 186 22.91 17.23 24.79
#